data_966b64467668096a8e60b08667d2972d
#
_entry.id   966b64467668096a8e60b08667d2972d
#
_cell.length_a   1.000
_cell.length_b   1.000
_cell.length_c   1.000
_cell.angle_alpha   90.00
_cell.angle_beta   90.00
_cell.angle_gamma   90.00
#
_symmetry.space_group_name_H-M   'P 1'
#
loop_
_entity.id
_entity.type
_entity.pdbx_description
1 polymer ?
#
loop_
_entity_poly.entity_id
_entity_poly.type
_entity_poly.pdbx_seq_one_letter_code
_entity_poly.pdbx_strand_id
1 'polypeptide(L)'
;MEPVTTSLALSIAGVRALLKSYDAYVGRKIMETDQAVCQEVRRRVTAILEETTMNHERAHRAKDRISRREYERLIDLCNSFLEDTRWSITRTQSTGHPGLAKLGKKDVRVLVEHDLQVLQSLDSCNSRTSGLSYDAGSGSMDEKISDFSGDFGRVKSQFRERNTIFDGIARR
;
A
#
# COMPACT_ATOMS: atom_id res chain seq x y z
N MET A 1 25.28 8.74 21.09
CA MET A 1 23.85 8.38 21.28
C MET A 1 22.95 9.02 20.21
N GLU A 2 23.45 9.30 19.02
CA GLU A 2 22.86 10.11 17.95
C GLU A 2 22.29 9.38 16.71
N PRO A 3 22.67 8.12 16.36
CA PRO A 3 22.23 7.55 15.08
C PRO A 3 20.76 7.16 15.04
N VAL A 4 20.12 6.88 16.19
CA VAL A 4 18.73 6.41 16.25
C VAL A 4 17.72 7.53 15.98
N THR A 5 17.96 8.71 16.48
CA THR A 5 17.09 9.89 16.30
C THR A 5 17.14 10.42 14.87
N THR A 6 18.31 10.42 14.26
CA THR A 6 18.50 10.86 12.88
C THR A 6 17.78 9.93 11.89
N SER A 7 17.85 8.62 12.11
CA SER A 7 17.17 7.63 11.26
C SER A 7 15.63 7.77 11.31
N LEU A 8 15.06 7.93 12.52
CA LEU A 8 13.59 8.09 12.66
C LEU A 8 13.10 9.40 12.02
N ALA A 9 13.82 10.49 12.20
CA ALA A 9 13.48 11.79 11.59
C ALA A 9 13.49 11.72 10.06
N LEU A 10 14.47 11.02 9.48
CA LEU A 10 14.55 10.80 8.04
C LEU A 10 13.37 9.93 7.54
N SER A 11 13.03 8.88 8.27
CA SER A 11 11.88 8.03 7.92
C SER A 11 10.57 8.81 7.97
N ILE A 12 10.36 9.63 9.00
CA ILE A 12 9.17 10.52 9.10
C ILE A 12 9.14 11.52 7.94
N ALA A 13 10.27 12.14 7.59
CA ALA A 13 10.34 13.05 6.46
C ALA A 13 10.03 12.33 5.14
N GLY A 14 10.51 11.10 4.96
CA GLY A 14 10.21 10.26 3.82
C GLY A 14 8.72 9.95 3.71
N VAL A 15 8.06 9.56 4.81
CA VAL A 15 6.61 9.34 4.80
C VAL A 15 5.85 10.63 4.49
N ARG A 16 6.22 11.76 5.08
CA ARG A 16 5.59 13.07 4.82
C ARG A 16 5.73 13.53 3.38
N ALA A 17 6.79 13.15 2.68
CA ALA A 17 6.93 13.42 1.25
C ALA A 17 5.87 12.69 0.41
N LEU A 18 5.44 11.50 0.87
CA LEU A 18 4.44 10.66 0.21
C LEU A 18 3.03 10.89 0.74
N LEU A 19 2.90 11.32 1.99
CA LEU A 19 1.63 11.55 2.70
C LEU A 19 1.74 12.80 3.58
N LYS A 20 1.28 13.95 3.08
CA LYS A 20 1.43 15.27 3.75
C LYS A 20 0.78 15.34 5.13
N SER A 21 -0.32 14.62 5.35
CA SER A 21 -1.08 14.59 6.61
C SER A 21 -0.50 13.64 7.67
N TYR A 22 0.75 13.19 7.51
CA TYR A 22 1.36 12.22 8.40
C TYR A 22 1.88 12.85 9.70
N ASP A 23 1.31 12.45 10.84
CA ASP A 23 1.65 12.96 12.18
C ASP A 23 2.58 12.03 13.00
N ALA A 24 3.08 10.96 12.38
CA ALA A 24 4.07 10.03 12.96
C ALA A 24 3.66 9.40 14.30
N TYR A 25 2.37 9.13 14.49
CA TYR A 25 1.83 8.49 15.71
C TYR A 25 2.09 9.27 17.01
N VAL A 26 2.19 10.58 16.93
CA VAL A 26 2.47 11.44 18.10
C VAL A 26 1.18 11.77 18.86
N GLY A 27 1.20 11.51 20.16
CA GLY A 27 0.12 11.92 21.08
C GLY A 27 -1.21 11.22 20.79
N ARG A 28 -2.30 11.98 20.76
CA ARG A 28 -3.67 11.46 20.51
C ARG A 28 -3.97 11.15 19.05
N LYS A 29 -3.03 11.39 18.14
CA LYS A 29 -3.22 11.24 16.69
C LYS A 29 -2.82 9.87 16.13
N ILE A 30 -2.66 8.87 16.98
CA ILE A 30 -2.23 7.52 16.56
C ILE A 30 -3.23 6.91 15.58
N MET A 31 -4.52 6.96 15.91
CA MET A 31 -5.58 6.39 15.08
C MET A 31 -5.77 7.19 13.79
N GLU A 32 -5.70 8.51 13.86
CA GLU A 32 -5.78 9.40 12.70
C GLU A 32 -4.63 9.14 11.72
N THR A 33 -3.41 8.94 12.24
CA THR A 33 -2.24 8.61 11.43
C THR A 33 -2.40 7.25 10.76
N ASP A 34 -2.82 6.23 11.50
CA ASP A 34 -3.09 4.90 10.96
C ASP A 34 -4.15 4.93 9.85
N GLN A 35 -5.25 5.65 10.10
CA GLN A 35 -6.31 5.82 9.14
C GLN A 35 -5.83 6.55 7.87
N ALA A 36 -5.02 7.60 8.02
CA ALA A 36 -4.45 8.34 6.90
C ALA A 36 -3.56 7.45 6.01
N VAL A 37 -2.72 6.62 6.62
CA VAL A 37 -1.90 5.64 5.89
C VAL A 37 -2.78 4.65 5.13
N CYS A 38 -3.77 4.04 5.80
CA CYS A 38 -4.68 3.07 5.16
C CYS A 38 -5.49 3.70 4.01
N GLN A 39 -5.94 4.94 4.15
CA GLN A 39 -6.65 5.67 3.10
C GLN A 39 -5.74 5.98 1.91
N GLU A 40 -4.49 6.39 2.14
CA GLU A 40 -3.53 6.64 1.07
C GLU A 40 -3.16 5.36 0.32
N VAL A 41 -2.94 4.25 1.03
CA VAL A 41 -2.75 2.93 0.42
C VAL A 41 -3.95 2.59 -0.47
N ARG A 42 -5.16 2.73 0.04
CA ARG A 42 -6.40 2.49 -0.72
C ARG A 42 -6.48 3.35 -1.98
N ARG A 43 -6.20 4.65 -1.87
CA ARG A 43 -6.22 5.58 -3.01
C ARG A 43 -5.27 5.13 -4.13
N ARG A 44 -4.03 4.73 -3.76
CA ARG A 44 -3.02 4.27 -4.72
C ARG A 44 -3.39 2.94 -5.37
N VAL A 45 -3.92 1.99 -4.60
CA VAL A 45 -4.39 0.70 -5.13
C VAL A 45 -5.57 0.90 -6.08
N THR A 46 -6.50 1.83 -5.76
CA THR A 46 -7.62 2.17 -6.64
C THR A 46 -7.13 2.72 -7.99
N ALA A 47 -6.13 3.58 -7.99
CA ALA A 47 -5.56 4.10 -9.24
C ALA A 47 -4.95 2.98 -10.12
N ILE A 48 -4.24 2.02 -9.51
CA ILE A 48 -3.71 0.84 -10.23
C ILE A 48 -4.86 0.00 -10.79
N LEU A 49 -5.93 -0.21 -10.01
CA LEU A 49 -7.10 -0.98 -10.45
C LEU A 49 -7.80 -0.33 -11.65
N GLU A 50 -7.99 0.98 -11.62
CA GLU A 50 -8.64 1.73 -12.72
C GLU A 50 -7.84 1.61 -14.01
N GLU A 51 -6.53 1.80 -13.97
CA GLU A 51 -5.67 1.67 -15.14
C GLU A 51 -5.61 0.22 -15.64
N THR A 52 -5.52 -0.75 -14.74
CA THR A 52 -5.56 -2.18 -15.09
C THR A 52 -6.86 -2.56 -15.77
N THR A 53 -8.00 -2.05 -15.27
CA THR A 53 -9.33 -2.31 -15.85
C THR A 53 -9.43 -1.75 -17.28
N MET A 54 -8.93 -0.53 -17.50
CA MET A 54 -8.90 0.05 -18.84
C MET A 54 -8.07 -0.80 -19.82
N ASN A 55 -6.93 -1.31 -19.37
CA ASN A 55 -6.06 -2.14 -20.21
C ASN A 55 -6.64 -3.54 -20.45
N HIS A 56 -7.32 -4.11 -19.45
CA HIS A 56 -8.11 -5.33 -19.63
C HIS A 56 -9.17 -5.19 -20.75
N GLU A 57 -9.92 -4.07 -20.75
CA GLU A 57 -10.90 -3.80 -21.80
C GLU A 57 -10.26 -3.65 -23.19
N ARG A 58 -9.09 -3.02 -23.29
CA ARG A 58 -8.34 -2.91 -24.55
C ARG A 58 -7.92 -4.29 -25.06
N ALA A 59 -7.36 -5.13 -24.19
CA ALA A 59 -6.99 -6.50 -24.53
C ALA A 59 -8.22 -7.35 -24.96
N HIS A 60 -9.36 -7.14 -24.29
CA HIS A 60 -10.61 -7.80 -24.65
C HIS A 60 -11.08 -7.41 -26.07
N ARG A 61 -11.08 -6.11 -26.40
CA ARG A 61 -11.44 -5.62 -27.74
C ARG A 61 -10.50 -6.14 -28.83
N ALA A 62 -9.21 -6.29 -28.51
CA ALA A 62 -8.20 -6.85 -29.41
C ALA A 62 -8.29 -8.39 -29.53
N LYS A 63 -9.17 -9.03 -28.76
CA LYS A 63 -9.31 -10.51 -28.66
C LYS A 63 -8.02 -11.21 -28.18
N ASP A 64 -7.16 -10.50 -27.47
CA ASP A 64 -5.95 -11.05 -26.85
C ASP A 64 -6.32 -11.76 -25.54
N ARG A 65 -6.49 -13.07 -25.63
CA ARG A 65 -6.90 -13.90 -24.48
C ARG A 65 -5.82 -14.03 -23.40
N ILE A 66 -4.55 -13.95 -23.80
CA ILE A 66 -3.43 -14.16 -22.88
C ILE A 66 -3.28 -12.91 -21.99
N SER A 67 -3.07 -11.75 -22.60
CA SER A 67 -2.96 -10.48 -21.86
C SER A 67 -4.21 -10.19 -21.02
N ARG A 68 -5.41 -10.45 -21.59
CA ARG A 68 -6.68 -10.30 -20.86
C ARG A 68 -6.69 -11.08 -19.55
N ARG A 69 -6.24 -12.35 -19.57
CA ARG A 69 -6.21 -13.23 -18.40
C ARG A 69 -5.25 -12.71 -17.33
N GLU A 70 -4.10 -12.18 -17.74
CA GLU A 70 -3.14 -11.63 -16.78
C GLU A 70 -3.65 -10.32 -16.16
N TYR A 71 -4.30 -9.42 -16.93
CA TYR A 71 -4.97 -8.25 -16.35
C TYR A 71 -6.11 -8.65 -15.40
N GLU A 72 -6.89 -9.69 -15.70
CA GLU A 72 -7.95 -10.21 -14.83
C GLU A 72 -7.39 -10.65 -13.47
N ARG A 73 -6.27 -11.38 -13.46
CA ARG A 73 -5.55 -11.76 -12.23
C ARG A 73 -5.06 -10.56 -11.43
N LEU A 74 -4.55 -9.53 -12.12
CA LEU A 74 -4.11 -8.30 -11.46
C LEU A 74 -5.30 -7.52 -10.88
N ILE A 75 -6.45 -7.49 -11.56
CA ILE A 75 -7.71 -6.91 -11.04
C ILE A 75 -8.13 -7.64 -9.75
N ASP A 76 -8.12 -8.96 -9.74
CA ASP A 76 -8.46 -9.76 -8.55
C ASP A 76 -7.50 -9.47 -7.39
N LEU A 77 -6.21 -9.32 -7.67
CA LEU A 77 -5.20 -8.95 -6.68
C LEU A 77 -5.47 -7.54 -6.11
N CYS A 78 -5.80 -6.57 -6.97
CA CYS A 78 -6.17 -5.21 -6.55
C CYS A 78 -7.42 -5.23 -5.65
N ASN A 79 -8.47 -5.94 -6.06
CA ASN A 79 -9.70 -6.07 -5.28
C ASN A 79 -9.43 -6.69 -3.91
N SER A 80 -8.64 -7.76 -3.86
CA SER A 80 -8.22 -8.39 -2.60
C SER A 80 -7.38 -7.46 -1.72
N PHE A 81 -6.56 -6.58 -2.30
CA PHE A 81 -5.82 -5.58 -1.54
C PHE A 81 -6.74 -4.46 -1.01
N LEU A 82 -7.71 -4.02 -1.80
CA LEU A 82 -8.72 -3.05 -1.36
C LEU A 82 -9.55 -3.57 -0.18
N GLU A 83 -9.88 -4.85 -0.15
CA GLU A 83 -10.54 -5.47 1.01
C GLU A 83 -9.64 -5.40 2.26
N ASP A 84 -8.34 -5.70 2.14
CA ASP A 84 -7.41 -5.57 3.26
C ASP A 84 -7.37 -4.12 3.81
N THR A 85 -7.41 -3.10 2.93
CA THR A 85 -7.47 -1.69 3.36
C THR A 85 -8.78 -1.34 4.04
N ARG A 86 -9.90 -1.88 3.56
CA ARG A 86 -11.23 -1.67 4.14
C ARG A 86 -11.31 -2.20 5.56
N TRP A 87 -10.84 -3.43 5.79
CA TRP A 87 -10.78 -4.02 7.12
C TRP A 87 -9.93 -3.19 8.08
N SER A 88 -8.79 -2.68 7.63
CA SER A 88 -7.90 -1.86 8.44
C SER A 88 -8.57 -0.54 8.85
N ILE A 89 -9.25 0.16 7.93
CA ILE A 89 -9.95 1.40 8.20
C ILE A 89 -11.12 1.17 9.19
N THR A 90 -11.91 0.12 8.97
CA THR A 90 -13.06 -0.22 9.84
C THR A 90 -12.61 -0.57 11.25
N ARG A 91 -11.53 -1.33 11.37
CA ARG A 91 -10.93 -1.69 12.64
C ARG A 91 -10.49 -0.46 13.44
N THR A 92 -9.84 0.49 12.78
CA THR A 92 -9.40 1.75 13.40
C THR A 92 -10.57 2.55 13.95
N GLN A 93 -11.73 2.50 13.30
CA GLN A 93 -12.95 3.20 13.75
C GLN A 93 -13.63 2.51 14.94
N SER A 94 -13.52 1.18 15.04
CA SER A 94 -14.24 0.39 16.05
C SER A 94 -13.50 0.24 17.39
N THR A 95 -12.19 0.47 17.39
CA THR A 95 -11.36 0.26 18.57
C THR A 95 -10.94 1.58 19.22
N GLY A 96 -11.80 2.14 20.03
CA GLY A 96 -11.40 3.13 21.04
C GLY A 96 -10.54 2.47 22.13
N HIS A 97 -9.39 1.87 21.75
CA HIS A 97 -8.54 1.16 22.69
C HIS A 97 -7.80 2.12 23.64
N PRO A 98 -8.00 2.00 24.97
CA PRO A 98 -7.27 2.80 25.95
C PRO A 98 -5.75 2.62 25.88
N GLY A 99 -5.27 1.46 25.38
CA GLY A 99 -3.85 1.14 25.24
C GLY A 99 -3.09 1.93 24.18
N LEU A 100 -3.79 2.53 23.18
CA LEU A 100 -3.17 3.35 22.14
C LEU A 100 -2.83 4.79 22.61
N ALA A 101 -3.16 5.16 23.84
CA ALA A 101 -2.91 6.50 24.34
C ALA A 101 -1.41 6.89 24.43
N LYS A 102 -0.49 5.90 24.44
CA LYS A 102 0.95 6.13 24.50
C LYS A 102 1.73 5.00 23.82
N LEU A 103 2.09 5.18 22.56
CA LEU A 103 3.09 4.33 21.92
C LEU A 103 4.49 4.65 22.45
N GLY A 104 5.27 3.61 22.73
CA GLY A 104 6.68 3.76 23.03
C GLY A 104 7.47 4.23 21.80
N LYS A 105 8.60 4.94 22.00
CA LYS A 105 9.46 5.40 20.90
C LYS A 105 9.89 4.26 19.96
N LYS A 106 10.08 3.06 20.49
CA LYS A 106 10.45 1.87 19.70
C LYS A 106 9.31 1.43 18.79
N ASP A 107 8.08 1.41 19.30
CA ASP A 107 6.90 1.00 18.53
C ASP A 107 6.60 2.02 17.42
N VAL A 108 6.69 3.32 17.72
CA VAL A 108 6.57 4.40 16.72
C VAL A 108 7.58 4.22 15.60
N ARG A 109 8.84 3.93 15.94
CA ARG A 109 9.89 3.73 14.94
C ARG A 109 9.55 2.57 14.00
N VAL A 110 9.16 1.43 14.55
CA VAL A 110 8.80 0.24 13.76
C VAL A 110 7.64 0.55 12.80
N LEU A 111 6.58 1.21 13.30
CA LEU A 111 5.43 1.58 12.46
C LEU A 111 5.83 2.57 11.35
N VAL A 112 6.61 3.59 11.66
CA VAL A 112 7.07 4.58 10.67
C VAL A 112 7.92 3.92 9.57
N GLU A 113 8.80 2.99 9.94
CA GLU A 113 9.62 2.25 8.98
C GLU A 113 8.75 1.39 8.04
N HIS A 114 7.72 0.70 8.56
CA HIS A 114 6.77 -0.06 7.74
C HIS A 114 5.89 0.84 6.87
N ASP A 115 5.40 1.96 7.40
CA ASP A 115 4.62 2.94 6.62
C ASP A 115 5.44 3.45 5.43
N LEU A 116 6.70 3.84 5.68
CA LEU A 116 7.61 4.30 4.63
C LEU A 116 7.81 3.23 3.55
N GLN A 117 8.08 1.99 3.97
CA GLN A 117 8.31 0.88 3.06
C GLN A 117 7.09 0.60 2.17
N VAL A 118 5.90 0.53 2.75
CA VAL A 118 4.65 0.28 2.00
C VAL A 118 4.37 1.42 1.02
N LEU A 119 4.47 2.67 1.46
CA LEU A 119 4.17 3.83 0.61
C LEU A 119 5.19 4.00 -0.52
N GLN A 120 6.49 3.77 -0.27
CA GLN A 120 7.52 3.80 -1.32
C GLN A 120 7.31 2.67 -2.33
N SER A 121 7.00 1.46 -1.86
CA SER A 121 6.76 0.32 -2.74
C SER A 121 5.53 0.56 -3.62
N LEU A 122 4.45 1.14 -3.07
CA LEU A 122 3.27 1.53 -3.84
C LEU A 122 3.56 2.65 -4.83
N ASP A 123 4.38 3.63 -4.46
CA ASP A 123 4.80 4.71 -5.36
C ASP A 123 5.55 4.16 -6.56
N SER A 124 6.47 3.22 -6.31
CA SER A 124 7.18 2.49 -7.38
C SER A 124 6.22 1.70 -8.27
N CYS A 125 5.23 1.01 -7.70
CA CYS A 125 4.20 0.31 -8.48
C CYS A 125 3.41 1.31 -9.35
N ASN A 126 2.90 2.39 -8.77
CA ASN A 126 2.16 3.41 -9.52
C ASN A 126 2.97 3.99 -10.70
N SER A 127 4.26 4.27 -10.48
CA SER A 127 5.13 4.78 -11.55
C SER A 127 5.33 3.77 -12.70
N ARG A 128 5.26 2.47 -12.39
CA ARG A 128 5.42 1.39 -13.38
C ARG A 128 4.12 1.04 -14.09
N THR A 129 2.96 1.43 -13.56
CA THR A 129 1.65 1.06 -14.13
C THR A 129 1.48 1.58 -15.55
N SER A 130 2.01 2.77 -15.87
CA SER A 130 2.01 3.30 -17.22
C SER A 130 2.74 2.41 -18.24
N GLY A 131 3.74 1.64 -17.79
CA GLY A 131 4.44 0.65 -18.61
C GLY A 131 3.64 -0.63 -18.90
N LEU A 132 2.49 -0.80 -18.23
CA LEU A 132 1.55 -1.91 -18.45
C LEU A 132 0.44 -1.55 -19.44
N SER A 133 0.52 -0.39 -20.10
CA SER A 133 -0.44 -0.01 -21.12
C SER A 133 -0.49 -1.05 -22.23
N TYR A 134 -1.71 -1.56 -22.51
CA TYR A 134 -1.89 -2.60 -23.52
C TYR A 134 -1.50 -2.07 -24.91
N ASP A 135 -0.59 -2.79 -25.55
CA ASP A 135 -0.17 -2.58 -26.94
C ASP A 135 -0.23 -3.91 -27.71
N ALA A 136 -1.10 -3.97 -28.72
CA ALA A 136 -1.35 -5.17 -29.53
C ALA A 136 -0.11 -5.69 -30.29
N GLY A 137 0.98 -4.92 -30.38
CA GLY A 137 2.24 -5.29 -31.03
C GLY A 137 3.32 -5.81 -30.08
N SER A 138 3.12 -5.75 -28.77
CA SER A 138 4.13 -6.04 -27.75
C SER A 138 4.04 -7.50 -27.31
N GLY A 139 4.82 -8.38 -27.94
CA GLY A 139 4.81 -9.84 -27.69
C GLY A 139 5.25 -10.33 -26.31
N SER A 140 5.43 -9.45 -25.29
CA SER A 140 5.83 -9.81 -23.93
C SER A 140 5.00 -9.11 -22.85
N MET A 141 3.75 -8.75 -23.16
CA MET A 141 2.91 -8.01 -22.23
C MET A 141 2.50 -8.87 -21.02
N ASP A 142 2.22 -10.13 -21.24
CA ASP A 142 1.89 -11.13 -20.23
C ASP A 142 3.01 -11.29 -19.18
N GLU A 143 4.27 -11.35 -19.61
CA GLU A 143 5.43 -11.40 -18.69
C GLU A 143 5.51 -10.12 -17.84
N LYS A 144 5.35 -8.94 -18.45
CA LYS A 144 5.39 -7.66 -17.73
C LYS A 144 4.28 -7.55 -16.69
N ILE A 145 3.07 -7.98 -17.02
CA ILE A 145 1.93 -7.98 -16.08
C ILE A 145 2.18 -8.98 -14.96
N SER A 146 2.70 -10.15 -15.27
CA SER A 146 3.02 -11.20 -14.30
C SER A 146 4.09 -10.73 -13.30
N ASP A 147 5.18 -10.13 -13.78
CA ASP A 147 6.24 -9.58 -12.94
C ASP A 147 5.72 -8.46 -12.04
N PHE A 148 4.92 -7.54 -12.61
CA PHE A 148 4.28 -6.49 -11.83
C PHE A 148 3.36 -7.07 -10.75
N SER A 149 2.56 -8.07 -11.09
CA SER A 149 1.65 -8.74 -10.14
C SER A 149 2.41 -9.39 -8.98
N GLY A 150 3.59 -9.97 -9.25
CA GLY A 150 4.48 -10.50 -8.23
C GLY A 150 4.99 -9.42 -7.28
N ASP A 151 5.45 -8.28 -7.81
CA ASP A 151 5.90 -7.14 -7.02
C ASP A 151 4.76 -6.56 -6.19
N PHE A 152 3.62 -6.34 -6.82
CA PHE A 152 2.43 -5.79 -6.17
C PHE A 152 1.88 -6.70 -5.06
N GLY A 153 1.95 -8.02 -5.26
CA GLY A 153 1.63 -9.01 -4.24
C GLY A 153 2.54 -8.92 -3.01
N ARG A 154 3.84 -8.62 -3.21
CA ARG A 154 4.78 -8.36 -2.11
C ARG A 154 4.40 -7.11 -1.32
N VAL A 155 3.99 -6.04 -1.99
CA VAL A 155 3.52 -4.81 -1.31
C VAL A 155 2.28 -5.08 -0.47
N LYS A 156 1.33 -5.88 -0.98
CA LYS A 156 0.16 -6.32 -0.21
C LYS A 156 0.57 -7.08 1.05
N SER A 157 1.57 -7.97 0.96
CA SER A 157 2.09 -8.71 2.12
C SER A 157 2.74 -7.78 3.15
N GLN A 158 3.51 -6.78 2.71
CA GLN A 158 4.09 -5.74 3.58
C GLN A 158 3.00 -4.95 4.32
N PHE A 159 1.92 -4.59 3.62
CA PHE A 159 0.79 -3.90 4.24
C PHE A 159 0.08 -4.76 5.30
N ARG A 160 -0.10 -6.05 5.05
CA ARG A 160 -0.65 -6.99 6.05
C ARG A 160 0.26 -7.13 7.27
N GLU A 161 1.57 -7.23 7.06
CA GLU A 161 2.56 -7.27 8.13
C GLU A 161 2.51 -6.00 8.98
N ARG A 162 2.49 -4.84 8.36
CA ARG A 162 2.31 -3.54 9.02
C ARG A 162 1.06 -3.53 9.90
N ASN A 163 -0.06 -4.02 9.40
CA ASN A 163 -1.31 -4.09 10.14
C ASN A 163 -1.23 -5.06 11.34
N THR A 164 -0.56 -6.19 11.16
CA THR A 164 -0.33 -7.16 12.25
C THR A 164 0.52 -6.54 13.37
N ILE A 165 1.54 -5.75 13.02
CA ILE A 165 2.38 -5.04 13.98
C ILE A 165 1.55 -4.01 14.73
N PHE A 166 0.75 -3.20 14.04
CA PHE A 166 -0.14 -2.21 14.65
C PHE A 166 -1.11 -2.87 15.64
N ASP A 167 -1.74 -3.97 15.27
CA ASP A 167 -2.64 -4.74 16.14
C ASP A 167 -1.94 -5.34 17.36
N GLY A 168 -0.73 -5.85 17.18
CA GLY A 168 0.08 -6.38 18.27
C GLY A 168 0.47 -5.31 19.28
N ILE A 169 0.72 -4.08 18.85
CA ILE A 169 0.99 -2.93 19.71
C ILE A 169 -0.29 -2.47 20.42
N ALA A 170 -1.40 -2.42 19.71
CA ALA A 170 -2.69 -1.96 20.23
C ALA A 170 -3.28 -2.87 21.33
N ARG A 171 -2.86 -4.13 21.38
CA ARG A 171 -3.33 -5.12 22.36
C ARG A 171 -2.50 -5.20 23.64
N ARG A 172 -1.37 -4.50 23.72
CA ARG A 172 -0.52 -4.43 24.93
C ARG A 172 -0.95 -3.29 25.85
#